data_44e8a2aa5e76b48d037efaec7af3af9e
#
_entry.id   44e8a2aa5e76b48d037efaec7af3af9e
#
_cell.length_a   1.000
_cell.length_b   1.000
_cell.length_c   1.000
_cell.angle_alpha   90.00
_cell.angle_beta   90.00
_cell.angle_gamma   90.00
#
_symmetry.space_group_name_H-M   'P 1'
#
loop_
_entity.id
_entity.type
_entity.pdbx_description
1 polymer ?
#
loop_
_entity_poly.entity_id
_entity_poly.type
_entity_poly.pdbx_seq_one_letter_code
_entity_poly.pdbx_strand_id
1 'polypeptide(L)'
;MAEPTNYSNNSQTVVIDSDTFDFETVEETGGNATVVRFQINNPNVRAGDVLLVLSGADIHFHGMIGAVSEDGSAIATDRRGSLLPATVQ
;
A
#
# COMPACT_ATOMS: atom_id res chain seq x y z
N MET A 1 -19.55 24.82 -1.13
CA MET A 1 -19.26 24.28 -1.07
C MET A 1 -18.73 23.60 -1.16
N ALA A 2 -18.66 23.45 -1.36
CA ALA A 2 -18.27 22.69 -1.38
C ALA A 2 -17.63 22.21 -1.44
N GLU A 3 -17.37 21.95 -1.75
CA GLU A 3 -16.76 21.29 -1.74
C GLU A 3 -16.04 20.83 -1.08
N PRO A 4 -16.14 20.93 -0.69
CA PRO A 4 -15.14 20.45 0.07
C PRO A 4 -15.04 19.07 0.19
N THR A 5 -15.69 18.68 0.24
CA THR A 5 -15.78 17.44 0.20
C THR A 5 -15.00 16.71 -0.61
N ASN A 6 -14.58 17.24 -1.47
CA ASN A 6 -13.99 16.56 -2.42
C ASN A 6 -12.71 16.09 -2.18
N TYR A 7 -12.06 16.58 -1.23
CA TYR A 7 -10.78 16.15 -1.03
C TYR A 7 -10.69 14.80 -0.64
N SER A 8 -11.51 14.37 0.19
CA SER A 8 -11.41 13.02 0.61
C SER A 8 -11.70 12.12 -0.51
N ASN A 9 -12.36 12.60 -1.48
CA ASN A 9 -12.64 11.81 -2.60
C ASN A 9 -11.53 11.69 -3.53
N ASN A 10 -10.47 12.37 -3.30
CA ASN A 10 -9.33 12.26 -4.15
C ASN A 10 -8.47 11.08 -3.83
N SER A 11 -8.72 10.40 -2.74
CA SER A 11 -8.00 9.18 -2.46
C SER A 11 -8.50 8.08 -3.36
N GLN A 12 -7.60 7.27 -3.82
CA GLN A 12 -7.97 6.13 -4.63
C GLN A 12 -7.44 4.87 -3.98
N THR A 13 -7.94 3.74 -4.41
CA THR A 13 -7.47 2.45 -3.93
C THR A 13 -6.65 1.80 -5.05
N VAL A 14 -5.41 1.49 -4.74
CA VAL A 14 -4.53 0.79 -5.66
C VAL A 14 -4.59 -0.68 -5.30
N VAL A 15 -5.03 -1.51 -6.21
CA VAL A 15 -5.18 -2.94 -5.96
C VAL A 15 -4.10 -3.69 -6.70
N ILE A 16 -3.35 -4.52 -6.00
CA ILE A 16 -2.25 -5.29 -6.57
C ILE A 16 -2.39 -6.73 -6.14
N ASP A 17 -2.13 -7.65 -7.05
CA ASP A 17 -2.15 -9.07 -6.73
C ASP A 17 -0.87 -9.40 -5.98
N SER A 18 -0.97 -10.17 -4.92
CA SER A 18 0.19 -10.50 -4.10
C SER A 18 1.25 -11.25 -4.89
N ASP A 19 0.86 -11.98 -5.91
CA ASP A 19 1.83 -12.74 -6.71
C ASP A 19 2.73 -11.83 -7.53
N THR A 20 2.28 -10.61 -7.80
CA THR A 20 3.08 -9.68 -8.60
C THR A 20 3.54 -8.49 -7.79
N PHE A 21 3.33 -8.51 -6.50
CA PHE A 21 3.67 -7.38 -5.64
C PHE A 21 5.10 -7.52 -5.13
N ASP A 22 6.01 -6.75 -5.71
CA ASP A 22 7.40 -6.72 -5.28
C ASP A 22 7.57 -5.65 -4.24
N PHE A 23 8.02 -6.03 -3.07
CA PHE A 23 8.15 -5.08 -1.98
C PHE A 23 9.34 -5.42 -1.09
N GLU A 24 9.76 -4.41 -0.31
CA GLU A 24 10.73 -4.61 0.74
C GLU A 24 10.02 -4.36 2.04
N THR A 25 10.26 -5.20 3.03
CA THR A 25 9.68 -5.00 4.35
C THR A 25 10.49 -3.94 5.09
N VAL A 26 9.84 -2.89 5.50
CA VAL A 26 10.46 -1.84 6.30
C VAL A 26 10.25 -2.14 7.77
N GLU A 27 9.05 -2.57 8.15
CA GLU A 27 8.76 -2.99 9.51
C GLU A 27 7.90 -4.24 9.46
N GLU A 28 8.04 -5.07 10.47
CA GLU A 28 7.25 -6.28 10.55
C GLU A 28 6.74 -6.50 11.97
N THR A 29 5.68 -7.26 12.10
CA THR A 29 5.13 -7.66 13.38
C THR A 29 4.65 -9.10 13.24
N GLY A 30 5.18 -9.98 14.08
CA GLY A 30 4.75 -11.37 14.06
C GLY A 30 5.05 -12.09 12.75
N GLY A 31 6.09 -11.69 12.05
CA GLY A 31 6.44 -12.33 10.79
C GLY A 31 5.73 -11.78 9.56
N ASN A 32 4.86 -10.80 9.76
CA ASN A 32 4.14 -10.19 8.64
C ASN A 32 4.62 -8.77 8.43
N ALA A 33 4.63 -8.34 7.18
CA ALA A 33 5.07 -7.00 6.83
C ALA A 33 4.00 -5.99 7.21
N THR A 34 4.37 -5.00 8.02
CA THR A 34 3.41 -3.96 8.42
C THR A 34 3.73 -2.62 7.79
N VAL A 35 4.99 -2.40 7.40
CA VAL A 35 5.35 -1.24 6.59
C VAL A 35 6.17 -1.76 5.44
N VAL A 36 5.78 -1.43 4.22
CA VAL A 36 6.44 -1.94 3.03
C VAL A 36 6.85 -0.80 2.13
N ARG A 37 7.96 -1.01 1.41
CA ARG A 37 8.37 -0.11 0.34
C ARG A 37 8.26 -0.88 -0.97
N PHE A 38 7.70 -0.26 -1.96
CA PHE A 38 7.46 -0.91 -3.23
C PHE A 38 7.58 0.10 -4.36
N GLN A 39 7.75 -0.42 -5.56
CA GLN A 39 7.86 0.43 -6.73
C GLN A 39 6.46 0.62 -7.32
N ILE A 40 6.11 1.85 -7.60
CA ILE A 40 4.83 2.15 -8.20
C ILE A 40 5.07 2.98 -9.43
N ASN A 41 4.58 2.52 -10.56
CA ASN A 41 4.83 3.22 -11.81
C ASN A 41 3.62 4.00 -12.28
N ASN A 42 2.80 4.42 -11.37
CA ASN A 42 1.60 5.16 -11.69
C ASN A 42 1.74 6.58 -11.15
N PRO A 43 1.86 7.57 -12.02
CA PRO A 43 2.07 8.94 -11.55
C PRO A 43 0.86 9.54 -10.84
N ASN A 44 -0.28 8.87 -10.90
CA ASN A 44 -1.46 9.36 -10.23
C ASN A 44 -1.57 8.90 -8.79
N VAL A 45 -0.68 8.04 -8.33
CA VAL A 45 -0.71 7.57 -6.95
C VAL A 45 0.02 8.57 -6.06
N ARG A 46 -0.56 8.89 -4.93
CA ARG A 46 0.02 9.85 -4.01
C ARG A 46 -0.14 9.42 -2.59
N ALA A 47 0.54 10.09 -1.70
CA ALA A 47 0.38 9.88 -0.27
C ALA A 47 -1.09 10.09 0.10
N GLY A 48 -1.62 9.23 0.92
CA GLY A 48 -3.03 9.25 1.29
C GLY A 48 -3.87 8.24 0.54
N ASP A 49 -3.36 7.70 -0.55
CA ASP A 49 -4.09 6.66 -1.28
C ASP A 49 -4.02 5.35 -0.51
N VAL A 50 -4.94 4.46 -0.81
CA VAL A 50 -5.04 3.17 -0.13
C VAL A 50 -4.38 2.11 -0.98
N LEU A 51 -3.59 1.25 -0.35
CA LEU A 51 -3.00 0.10 -1.01
C LEU A 51 -3.70 -1.16 -0.54
N LEU A 52 -4.15 -1.96 -1.49
CA LEU A 52 -4.82 -3.21 -1.20
C LEU A 52 -4.11 -4.32 -1.96
N VAL A 53 -3.52 -5.26 -1.24
CA VAL A 53 -2.84 -6.40 -1.85
C VAL A 53 -3.68 -7.63 -1.63
N LEU A 54 -4.07 -8.29 -2.70
CA LEU A 54 -4.97 -9.42 -2.64
C LEU A 54 -4.28 -10.70 -3.05
N SER A 55 -4.68 -11.79 -2.43
CA SER A 55 -4.28 -13.11 -2.87
C SER A 55 -5.57 -13.88 -3.09
N GLY A 56 -5.97 -13.98 -4.34
CA GLY A 56 -7.27 -14.54 -4.67
C GLY A 56 -8.36 -13.67 -4.04
N ALA A 57 -9.15 -14.25 -3.17
CA ALA A 57 -10.22 -13.54 -2.49
C ALA A 57 -9.78 -12.98 -1.13
N ASP A 58 -8.54 -13.24 -0.73
CA ASP A 58 -8.07 -12.84 0.59
C ASP A 58 -7.32 -11.52 0.53
N ILE A 59 -7.50 -10.70 1.53
CA ILE A 59 -6.76 -9.45 1.65
C ILE A 59 -5.52 -9.72 2.47
N HIS A 60 -4.34 -9.56 1.85
CA HIS A 60 -3.08 -9.77 2.53
C HIS A 60 -2.52 -8.47 3.11
N PHE A 61 -2.85 -7.35 2.54
CA PHE A 61 -2.38 -6.07 3.04
C PHE A 61 -3.42 -5.02 2.70
N HIS A 62 -3.77 -4.22 3.68
CA HIS A 62 -4.68 -3.10 3.48
C HIS A 62 -4.14 -1.94 4.28
N GLY A 63 -3.58 -0.98 3.61
CA GLY A 63 -2.92 0.11 4.29
C GLY A 63 -3.01 1.41 3.53
N MET A 64 -2.31 2.40 4.04
CA MET A 64 -2.30 3.72 3.45
C MET A 64 -0.90 4.02 2.95
N ILE A 65 -0.83 4.56 1.76
CA ILE A 65 0.43 5.01 1.20
C ILE A 65 0.79 6.32 1.89
N GLY A 66 1.92 6.31 2.58
CA GLY A 66 2.33 7.47 3.37
C GLY A 66 3.29 8.38 2.64
N ALA A 67 3.99 7.86 1.64
CA ALA A 67 4.96 8.66 0.90
C ALA A 67 5.17 8.07 -0.47
N VAL A 68 5.40 8.91 -1.43
CA VAL A 68 5.76 8.50 -2.79
C VAL A 68 6.94 9.35 -3.20
N SER A 69 8.02 8.69 -3.63
CA SER A 69 9.24 9.38 -4.02
C SER A 69 9.26 9.63 -5.51
N GLU A 70 10.12 10.52 -5.92
CA GLU A 70 10.19 10.86 -7.33
C GLU A 70 10.68 9.72 -8.19
N ASP A 71 11.41 8.80 -7.60
CA ASP A 71 11.93 7.67 -8.36
C ASP A 71 10.90 6.56 -8.53
N GLY A 72 9.69 6.78 -8.07
CA GLY A 72 8.62 5.81 -8.21
C GLY A 72 8.46 4.86 -7.05
N SER A 73 9.28 4.98 -6.02
CA SER A 73 9.10 4.12 -4.86
C SER A 73 8.06 4.73 -3.91
N ALA A 74 7.38 3.89 -3.19
CA ALA A 74 6.34 4.33 -2.26
C ALA A 74 6.41 3.49 -0.99
N ILE A 75 5.93 4.06 0.10
CA ILE A 75 5.90 3.37 1.38
C ILE A 75 4.46 3.34 1.85
N ALA A 76 4.00 2.18 2.27
CA ALA A 76 2.65 2.02 2.79
C ALA A 76 2.67 1.33 4.14
N THR A 77 1.76 1.71 5.00
CA THR A 77 1.62 1.18 6.35
C THR A 77 0.30 0.44 6.47
N ASP A 78 0.38 -0.78 6.96
CA ASP A 78 -0.81 -1.59 7.18
C ASP A 78 -1.67 -1.01 8.28
N ARG A 79 -2.97 -1.16 8.14
CA ARG A 79 -3.88 -0.57 9.10
C ARG A 79 -4.48 -1.55 10.07
N ARG A 80 -4.43 -2.83 9.77
CA ARG A 80 -5.14 -3.76 10.58
C ARG A 80 -4.52 -5.09 10.81
N GLY A 81 -3.32 -5.28 10.63
CA GLY A 81 -2.68 -6.58 10.84
C GLY A 81 -2.52 -7.29 9.53
N SER A 82 -1.44 -6.99 8.89
CA SER A 82 -1.12 -7.57 7.60
C SER A 82 -0.95 -9.07 7.68
N LEU A 83 -1.38 -9.75 6.65
CA LEU A 83 -1.08 -11.16 6.48
C LEU A 83 0.01 -11.36 5.43
N LEU A 84 0.56 -10.28 4.92
CA LEU A 84 1.61 -10.33 3.92
C LEU A 84 2.91 -10.78 4.60
N PRO A 85 3.51 -11.89 4.19
CA PRO A 85 4.73 -12.36 4.86
C PRO A 85 5.83 -11.34 4.74
N ALA A 86 6.56 -11.13 5.83
CA ALA A 86 7.60 -10.13 5.85
C ALA A 86 8.83 -10.57 5.10
N THR A 87 9.11 -11.85 5.03
CA THR A 87 10.32 -12.26 4.45
C THR A 87 10.17 -12.60 3.06
N VAL A 88 11.16 -12.46 2.27
CA VAL A 88 11.14 -12.79 0.95
C VAL A 88 12.14 -13.71 0.58
N GLN A 89 12.80 -14.21 1.26
CA GLN A 89 13.73 -15.07 0.77
C GLN A 89 14.05 -16.03 1.26
#